data_0187ced44074a3e94728322eb33d362f
#
_entry.id   0187ced44074a3e94728322eb33d362f
#
_cell.length_a   1.000
_cell.length_b   1.000
_cell.length_c   1.000
_cell.angle_alpha   90.00
_cell.angle_beta   90.00
_cell.angle_gamma   90.00
#
_symmetry.space_group_name_H-M   'P 1'
#
loop_
_entity.id
_entity.type
_entity.pdbx_description
1 polymer ?
#
loop_
_entity_poly.entity_id
_entity_poly.type
_entity_poly.pdbx_seq_one_letter_code
_entity_poly.pdbx_strand_id
1 'polypeptide(L)'
;MKILDACCGSKMFWFDKNNQDTTYMDIRKEKIDVYGKHVNVDPDIQADFRNMPFSDNSFDLIVFDPPHLFHVGKDSVMKKQYGVLNSETWKEDIAKGMKECMRVLKDTGTLIFKWSEFNVGFQEVIKIIKPYRPLFGTRRGKRGETVWAVFAKGKGDSDDRL
;
A
#
# COMPACT_ATOMS: atom_id res chain seq x y z
N MET A 1 7.13 -18.90 2.40
CA MET A 1 6.38 -17.75 3.01
C MET A 1 5.45 -17.19 1.95
N LYS A 2 4.18 -16.89 2.27
CA LYS A 2 3.27 -16.26 1.28
C LYS A 2 3.26 -14.76 1.47
N ILE A 3 3.64 -14.02 0.44
CA ILE A 3 3.74 -12.56 0.46
C ILE A 3 2.70 -11.96 -0.50
N LEU A 4 2.08 -10.85 -0.13
CA LEU A 4 1.25 -10.03 -1.00
C LEU A 4 1.87 -8.64 -1.13
N ASP A 5 2.10 -8.20 -2.37
CA ASP A 5 2.25 -6.78 -2.68
C ASP A 5 0.89 -6.26 -3.18
N ALA A 6 0.20 -5.51 -2.33
CA ALA A 6 -1.18 -5.11 -2.55
C ALA A 6 -1.37 -3.97 -3.57
N CYS A 7 -0.28 -3.29 -3.96
CA CYS A 7 -0.26 -2.18 -4.93
C CYS A 7 1.07 -2.18 -5.67
N CYS A 8 1.36 -3.26 -6.40
CA CYS A 8 2.72 -3.54 -6.88
C CYS A 8 3.28 -2.52 -7.88
N GLY A 9 2.43 -1.79 -8.61
CA GLY A 9 2.87 -0.89 -9.65
C GLY A 9 3.84 -1.60 -10.62
N SER A 10 4.97 -0.98 -10.89
CA SER A 10 6.07 -1.56 -11.67
C SER A 10 7.12 -2.27 -10.81
N LYS A 11 6.76 -2.69 -9.58
CA LYS A 11 7.61 -3.45 -8.64
C LYS A 11 8.94 -2.71 -8.34
N MET A 12 8.89 -1.39 -8.14
CA MET A 12 10.09 -0.54 -8.13
C MET A 12 11.01 -0.78 -6.93
N PHE A 13 10.47 -1.12 -5.79
CA PHE A 13 11.29 -1.36 -4.58
C PHE A 13 11.68 -2.83 -4.36
N TRP A 14 11.25 -3.73 -5.26
CA TRP A 14 11.65 -5.12 -5.22
C TRP A 14 13.02 -5.34 -5.87
N PHE A 15 13.93 -5.95 -5.14
CA PHE A 15 15.24 -6.38 -5.67
C PHE A 15 15.06 -7.52 -6.67
N ASP A 16 14.25 -8.53 -6.31
CA ASP A 16 13.79 -9.59 -7.21
C ASP A 16 12.31 -9.36 -7.56
N LYS A 17 12.07 -8.88 -8.78
CA LYS A 17 10.72 -8.60 -9.29
C LYS A 17 9.92 -9.85 -9.66
N ASN A 18 10.56 -11.01 -9.64
CA ASN A 18 9.99 -12.30 -9.98
C ASN A 18 9.99 -13.25 -8.76
N ASN A 19 10.00 -12.71 -7.55
CA ASN A 19 9.99 -13.49 -6.33
C ASN A 19 8.81 -14.45 -6.29
N GLN A 20 9.08 -15.75 -6.23
CA GLN A 20 8.08 -16.82 -6.36
C GLN A 20 7.17 -16.95 -5.13
N ASP A 21 7.58 -16.42 -3.99
CA ASP A 21 6.75 -16.38 -2.78
C ASP A 21 5.74 -15.22 -2.78
N THR A 22 5.86 -14.28 -3.75
CA THR A 22 5.10 -13.03 -3.77
C THR A 22 4.00 -13.07 -4.82
N THR A 23 2.78 -12.78 -4.39
CA THR A 23 1.66 -12.43 -5.27
C THR A 23 1.65 -10.93 -5.46
N TYR A 24 1.80 -10.46 -6.68
CA TYR A 24 1.76 -9.05 -7.04
C TYR A 24 0.35 -8.67 -7.48
N MET A 25 -0.26 -7.70 -6.81
CA MET A 25 -1.60 -7.20 -7.12
C MET A 25 -1.57 -5.71 -7.44
N ASP A 26 -2.31 -5.28 -8.43
CA ASP A 26 -2.58 -3.87 -8.75
C ASP A 26 -3.94 -3.76 -9.46
N ILE A 27 -4.61 -2.64 -9.32
CA ILE A 27 -5.86 -2.38 -10.06
C ILE A 27 -5.60 -2.16 -11.55
N ARG A 28 -4.39 -1.74 -11.89
CA ARG A 28 -3.95 -1.47 -13.26
C ARG A 28 -3.24 -2.68 -13.84
N LYS A 29 -3.39 -2.87 -15.14
CA LYS A 29 -2.54 -3.75 -15.95
C LYS A 29 -2.26 -3.03 -17.26
N GLU A 30 -1.07 -2.43 -17.37
CA GLU A 30 -0.78 -1.52 -18.46
C GLU A 30 0.72 -1.41 -18.77
N LYS A 31 1.04 -1.20 -20.04
CA LYS A 31 2.38 -0.84 -20.52
C LYS A 31 2.31 0.52 -21.15
N ILE A 32 3.08 1.47 -20.64
CA ILE A 32 3.04 2.85 -21.08
C ILE A 32 4.46 3.35 -21.33
N ASP A 33 4.67 3.96 -22.49
CA ASP A 33 5.89 4.69 -22.81
C ASP A 33 5.62 6.18 -22.66
N VAL A 34 6.32 6.84 -21.74
CA VAL A 34 6.15 8.26 -21.46
C VAL A 34 7.50 8.95 -21.37
N TYR A 35 7.76 9.86 -22.30
CA TYR A 35 9.01 10.65 -22.32
C TYR A 35 10.28 9.79 -22.17
N GLY A 36 10.33 8.66 -22.89
CA GLY A 36 11.45 7.72 -22.86
C GLY A 36 11.54 6.83 -21.61
N LYS A 37 10.55 6.89 -20.73
CA LYS A 37 10.41 5.95 -19.59
C LYS A 37 9.39 4.88 -19.92
N HIS A 38 9.80 3.62 -19.75
CA HIS A 38 8.93 2.46 -19.88
C HIS A 38 8.32 2.14 -18.53
N VAL A 39 7.01 2.33 -18.38
CA VAL A 39 6.25 1.91 -17.18
C VAL A 39 5.51 0.64 -17.55
N ASN A 40 5.83 -0.45 -16.87
CA ASN A 40 5.16 -1.72 -17.03
C ASN A 40 4.53 -2.12 -15.69
N VAL A 41 3.22 -2.05 -15.61
CA VAL A 41 2.42 -2.57 -14.49
C VAL A 41 1.81 -3.89 -14.95
N ASP A 42 2.37 -4.99 -14.48
CA ASP A 42 1.96 -6.35 -14.85
C ASP A 42 1.81 -7.19 -13.58
N PRO A 43 0.67 -7.04 -12.88
CA PRO A 43 0.37 -7.83 -11.68
C PRO A 43 -0.01 -9.27 -12.04
N ASP A 44 0.20 -10.18 -11.09
CA ASP A 44 -0.31 -11.56 -11.17
C ASP A 44 -1.84 -11.56 -11.05
N ILE A 45 -2.37 -10.69 -10.18
CA ILE A 45 -3.81 -10.51 -9.94
C ILE A 45 -4.18 -9.04 -10.17
N GLN A 46 -5.04 -8.80 -11.14
CA GLN A 46 -5.60 -7.47 -11.35
C GLN A 46 -6.83 -7.30 -10.46
N ALA A 47 -6.69 -6.54 -9.36
CA ALA A 47 -7.75 -6.31 -8.39
C ALA A 47 -7.56 -5.02 -7.61
N ASP A 48 -8.62 -4.59 -6.94
CA ASP A 48 -8.67 -3.39 -6.11
C ASP A 48 -8.27 -3.74 -4.66
N PHE A 49 -7.35 -3.00 -4.09
CA PHE A 49 -6.91 -3.19 -2.70
C PHE A 49 -8.02 -2.93 -1.67
N ARG A 50 -9.10 -2.25 -2.05
CA ARG A 50 -10.27 -1.99 -1.21
C ARG A 50 -11.23 -3.19 -1.12
N ASN A 51 -11.04 -4.18 -1.98
CA ASN A 51 -11.83 -5.42 -2.03
C ASN A 51 -10.98 -6.53 -2.66
N MET A 52 -10.10 -7.14 -1.85
CA MET A 52 -9.14 -8.12 -2.34
C MET A 52 -9.77 -9.50 -2.54
N PRO A 53 -9.49 -10.19 -3.67
CA PRO A 53 -10.08 -11.49 -4.00
C PRO A 53 -9.36 -12.65 -3.30
N PHE A 54 -9.02 -12.49 -2.04
CA PHE A 54 -8.32 -13.49 -1.23
C PHE A 54 -9.14 -13.85 0.00
N SER A 55 -9.01 -15.09 0.46
CA SER A 55 -9.58 -15.52 1.73
C SER A 55 -8.88 -14.85 2.91
N ASP A 56 -9.57 -14.81 4.04
CA ASP A 56 -9.01 -14.34 5.31
C ASP A 56 -7.76 -15.16 5.67
N ASN A 57 -6.79 -14.55 6.34
CA ASN A 57 -5.59 -15.22 6.86
C ASN A 57 -4.77 -15.96 5.80
N SER A 58 -4.62 -15.38 4.61
CA SER A 58 -3.94 -16.01 3.45
C SER A 58 -2.44 -15.76 3.40
N PHE A 59 -1.96 -14.63 3.91
CA PHE A 59 -0.58 -14.17 3.73
C PHE A 59 0.19 -14.03 5.04
N ASP A 60 1.48 -14.37 5.00
CA ASP A 60 2.40 -14.21 6.12
C ASP A 60 2.95 -12.78 6.21
N LEU A 61 3.15 -12.14 5.03
CA LEU A 61 3.66 -10.79 4.89
C LEU A 61 2.83 -10.04 3.86
N ILE A 62 2.46 -8.80 4.15
CA ILE A 62 1.84 -7.89 3.19
C ILE A 62 2.66 -6.62 3.08
N VAL A 63 2.90 -6.17 1.86
CA VAL A 63 3.39 -4.82 1.56
C VAL A 63 2.23 -4.01 1.01
N PHE A 64 1.93 -2.89 1.65
CA PHE A 64 0.88 -1.97 1.24
C PHE A 64 1.50 -0.61 0.94
N ASP A 65 1.68 -0.31 -0.36
CA ASP A 65 2.19 0.96 -0.90
C ASP A 65 1.11 1.59 -1.80
N PRO A 66 0.00 2.09 -1.23
CA PRO A 66 -1.08 2.66 -2.02
C PRO A 66 -0.63 3.96 -2.70
N PRO A 67 -1.30 4.37 -3.78
CA PRO A 67 -1.09 5.68 -4.36
C PRO A 67 -1.24 6.78 -3.29
N HIS A 68 -0.39 7.80 -3.37
CA HIS A 68 -0.37 8.91 -2.40
C HIS A 68 -0.47 10.28 -3.07
N LEU A 69 -0.67 10.30 -4.40
CA LEU A 69 -0.84 11.52 -5.18
C LEU A 69 -2.33 11.80 -5.38
N PHE A 70 -2.76 13.07 -5.22
CA PHE A 70 -4.14 13.50 -5.42
C PHE A 70 -4.32 14.31 -6.69
N HIS A 71 -3.46 15.30 -6.90
CA HIS A 71 -3.55 16.22 -8.03
C HIS A 71 -2.28 16.14 -8.87
N VAL A 72 -2.37 15.49 -10.00
CA VAL A 72 -1.31 15.45 -11.00
C VAL A 72 -1.92 15.67 -12.38
N GLY A 73 -1.21 16.38 -13.25
CA GLY A 73 -1.67 16.62 -14.64
C GLY A 73 -2.02 15.33 -15.36
N LYS A 74 -2.95 15.40 -16.32
CA LYS A 74 -3.43 14.23 -17.07
C LYS A 74 -2.31 13.40 -17.68
N ASP A 75 -1.25 14.05 -18.17
CA ASP A 75 -0.11 13.43 -18.83
C ASP A 75 1.12 13.26 -17.93
N SER A 76 0.95 13.41 -16.62
CA SER A 76 2.04 13.29 -15.67
C SER A 76 2.62 11.88 -15.64
N VAL A 77 3.94 11.78 -15.82
CA VAL A 77 4.69 10.52 -15.64
C VAL A 77 4.46 9.93 -14.26
N MET A 78 4.37 10.78 -13.22
CA MET A 78 4.11 10.34 -11.84
C MET A 78 2.75 9.67 -11.71
N LYS A 79 1.71 10.21 -12.36
CA LYS A 79 0.38 9.58 -12.39
C LYS A 79 0.44 8.18 -13.00
N LYS A 80 1.13 8.05 -14.12
CA LYS A 80 1.26 6.78 -14.83
C LYS A 80 2.12 5.78 -14.05
N GLN A 81 3.13 6.25 -13.35
CA GLN A 81 4.05 5.41 -12.59
C GLN A 81 3.46 4.94 -11.25
N TYR A 82 2.81 5.83 -10.50
CA TYR A 82 2.39 5.57 -9.11
C TYR A 82 0.86 5.43 -8.93
N GLY A 83 0.07 5.80 -9.92
CA GLY A 83 -1.38 5.92 -9.76
C GLY A 83 -1.76 7.19 -8.98
N VAL A 84 -3.05 7.37 -8.76
CA VAL A 84 -3.63 8.54 -8.07
C VAL A 84 -4.77 8.10 -7.18
N LEU A 85 -4.88 8.68 -6.00
CA LEU A 85 -6.07 8.59 -5.15
C LEU A 85 -7.06 9.70 -5.51
N ASN A 86 -8.34 9.44 -5.35
CA ASN A 86 -9.36 10.46 -5.41
C ASN A 86 -9.28 11.35 -4.17
N SER A 87 -9.13 12.66 -4.36
CA SER A 87 -9.01 13.64 -3.26
C SER A 87 -10.21 13.70 -2.32
N GLU A 88 -11.39 13.27 -2.78
CA GLU A 88 -12.62 13.25 -1.99
C GLU A 88 -12.78 11.98 -1.16
N THR A 89 -12.33 10.83 -1.69
CA THR A 89 -12.56 9.50 -1.08
C THR A 89 -11.32 8.87 -0.46
N TRP A 90 -10.14 9.45 -0.61
CA TRP A 90 -8.87 8.83 -0.21
C TRP A 90 -8.84 8.33 1.24
N LYS A 91 -9.50 9.04 2.16
CA LYS A 91 -9.55 8.63 3.58
C LYS A 91 -10.26 7.29 3.74
N GLU A 92 -11.41 7.18 3.09
CA GLU A 92 -12.19 5.95 3.06
C GLU A 92 -11.47 4.83 2.31
N ASP A 93 -10.83 5.17 1.19
CA ASP A 93 -10.08 4.22 0.37
C ASP A 93 -8.90 3.60 1.16
N ILE A 94 -8.12 4.43 1.86
CA ILE A 94 -7.01 3.95 2.70
C ILE A 94 -7.52 3.15 3.90
N ALA A 95 -8.60 3.58 4.55
CA ALA A 95 -9.20 2.83 5.65
C ALA A 95 -9.69 1.44 5.20
N LYS A 96 -10.39 1.36 4.04
CA LYS A 96 -10.81 0.09 3.44
C LYS A 96 -9.62 -0.79 3.07
N GLY A 97 -8.60 -0.22 2.44
CA GLY A 97 -7.39 -0.95 2.06
C GLY A 97 -6.67 -1.53 3.27
N MET A 98 -6.52 -0.75 4.34
CA MET A 98 -5.92 -1.22 5.58
C MET A 98 -6.74 -2.36 6.21
N LYS A 99 -8.08 -2.24 6.22
CA LYS A 99 -8.97 -3.29 6.72
C LYS A 99 -8.84 -4.58 5.91
N GLU A 100 -8.77 -4.48 4.59
CA GLU A 100 -8.57 -5.63 3.70
C GLU A 100 -7.19 -6.26 3.91
N CYS A 101 -6.12 -5.46 4.02
CA CYS A 101 -4.80 -5.96 4.36
C CYS A 101 -4.84 -6.78 5.66
N MET A 102 -5.45 -6.24 6.71
CA MET A 102 -5.56 -6.94 7.99
C MET A 102 -6.46 -8.17 7.92
N ARG A 103 -7.48 -8.19 7.08
CA ARG A 103 -8.34 -9.35 6.86
C ARG A 103 -7.56 -10.51 6.24
N VAL A 104 -6.81 -10.24 5.17
CA VAL A 104 -6.09 -11.28 4.42
C VAL A 104 -4.74 -11.65 5.05
N LEU A 105 -4.23 -10.85 6.00
CA LEU A 105 -3.03 -11.14 6.79
C LEU A 105 -3.34 -12.24 7.81
N LYS A 106 -2.43 -13.19 7.98
CA LYS A 106 -2.50 -14.20 9.05
C LYS A 106 -2.34 -13.56 10.44
N ASP A 107 -2.84 -14.22 11.48
CA ASP A 107 -2.75 -13.73 12.87
C ASP A 107 -1.30 -13.56 13.35
N THR A 108 -0.37 -14.33 12.79
CA THR A 108 1.09 -14.21 13.04
C THR A 108 1.81 -13.39 11.98
N GLY A 109 1.05 -12.78 11.06
CA GLY A 109 1.59 -12.07 9.91
C GLY A 109 2.06 -10.65 10.22
N THR A 110 2.81 -10.11 9.28
CA THR A 110 3.36 -8.75 9.35
C THR A 110 2.90 -7.93 8.15
N LEU A 111 2.44 -6.72 8.40
CA LEU A 111 2.14 -5.74 7.35
C LEU A 111 3.21 -4.64 7.37
N ILE A 112 3.77 -4.36 6.20
CA ILE A 112 4.65 -3.21 5.95
C ILE A 112 3.84 -2.20 5.15
N PHE A 113 3.61 -1.03 5.76
CA PHE A 113 2.91 0.08 5.13
C PHE A 113 3.91 1.14 4.69
N LYS A 114 3.85 1.55 3.44
CA LYS A 114 4.69 2.59 2.87
C LYS A 114 3.82 3.79 2.49
N TRP A 115 4.25 4.99 2.85
CA TRP A 115 3.53 6.23 2.57
C TRP A 115 4.49 7.36 2.22
N SER A 116 4.17 8.15 1.20
CA SER A 116 4.89 9.39 0.91
C SER A 116 4.14 10.58 1.51
N GLU A 117 4.82 11.36 2.32
CA GLU A 117 4.27 12.56 2.98
C GLU A 117 4.16 13.78 2.05
N PHE A 118 4.14 13.55 0.74
CA PHE A 118 4.10 14.65 -0.23
C PHE A 118 2.81 15.48 -0.13
N ASN A 119 1.65 14.83 -0.11
CA ASN A 119 0.35 15.50 -0.01
C ASN A 119 -0.21 15.49 1.42
N VAL A 120 -0.05 14.38 2.13
CA VAL A 120 -0.63 14.17 3.46
C VAL A 120 0.41 13.58 4.40
N GLY A 121 0.55 14.16 5.57
CA GLY A 121 1.44 13.65 6.62
C GLY A 121 0.96 12.31 7.17
N PHE A 122 1.89 11.43 7.52
CA PHE A 122 1.60 10.10 8.02
C PHE A 122 0.76 10.09 9.30
N GLN A 123 0.90 11.11 10.15
CA GLN A 123 0.10 11.27 11.36
C GLN A 123 -1.41 11.38 11.08
N GLU A 124 -1.79 11.96 9.94
CA GLU A 124 -3.20 11.98 9.54
C GLU A 124 -3.66 10.61 9.07
N VAL A 125 -2.80 9.89 8.34
CA VAL A 125 -3.09 8.51 7.91
C VAL A 125 -3.31 7.60 9.11
N ILE A 126 -2.48 7.70 10.16
CA ILE A 126 -2.63 6.92 11.41
C ILE A 126 -4.01 7.14 12.07
N LYS A 127 -4.57 8.34 11.99
CA LYS A 127 -5.91 8.62 12.54
C LYS A 127 -7.02 7.91 11.75
N ILE A 128 -6.82 7.76 10.44
CA ILE A 128 -7.81 7.16 9.52
C ILE A 128 -7.82 5.65 9.64
N ILE A 129 -6.65 5.02 9.81
CA ILE A 129 -6.52 3.56 9.84
C ILE A 129 -6.77 2.94 11.21
N LYS A 130 -7.27 3.71 12.19
CA LYS A 130 -7.68 3.15 13.50
C LYS A 130 -8.68 1.99 13.30
N PRO A 131 -8.64 0.94 14.15
CA PRO A 131 -7.85 0.83 15.41
C PRO A 131 -6.40 0.36 15.21
N TYR A 132 -5.94 0.11 13.98
CA TYR A 132 -4.61 -0.44 13.73
C TYR A 132 -3.52 0.56 14.09
N ARG A 133 -2.48 0.09 14.79
CA ARG A 133 -1.36 0.91 15.24
C ARG A 133 -0.04 0.32 14.77
N PRO A 134 0.91 1.14 14.27
CA PRO A 134 2.23 0.63 13.93
C PRO A 134 3.00 0.21 15.18
N LEU A 135 3.72 -0.89 15.08
CA LEU A 135 4.66 -1.34 16.12
C LEU A 135 5.91 -0.47 16.13
N PHE A 136 6.44 -0.19 14.95
CA PHE A 136 7.61 0.65 14.73
C PHE A 136 7.68 1.11 13.26
N GLY A 137 8.59 2.04 12.98
CA GLY A 137 8.79 2.56 11.63
C GLY A 137 9.59 3.85 11.62
N THR A 138 9.55 4.58 10.51
CA THR A 138 10.10 5.92 10.40
C THR A 138 9.29 6.88 11.27
N ARG A 139 9.87 7.37 12.37
CA ARG A 139 9.14 8.20 13.35
C ARG A 139 8.99 9.66 12.93
N ARG A 140 9.89 10.16 12.09
CA ARG A 140 9.89 11.55 11.61
C ARG A 140 10.27 11.55 10.14
N GLY A 141 9.29 11.73 9.27
CA GLY A 141 9.50 12.12 7.89
C GLY A 141 9.52 13.65 7.79
N LYS A 142 10.31 14.18 6.88
CA LYS A 142 10.14 15.56 6.41
C LYS A 142 9.11 15.55 5.30
N ARG A 143 8.46 16.69 5.07
CA ARG A 143 7.49 16.85 3.97
C ARG A 143 8.12 16.35 2.65
N GLY A 144 7.45 15.42 1.99
CA GLY A 144 7.91 14.80 0.74
C GLY A 144 8.78 13.54 0.91
N GLU A 145 9.11 13.15 2.14
CA GLU A 145 9.82 11.89 2.42
C GLU A 145 8.89 10.68 2.42
N THR A 146 9.49 9.52 2.26
CA THR A 146 8.81 8.23 2.36
C THR A 146 8.92 7.69 3.77
N VAL A 147 7.78 7.32 4.34
CA VAL A 147 7.67 6.69 5.66
C VAL A 147 7.37 5.20 5.48
N TRP A 148 8.04 4.37 6.24
CA TRP A 148 7.78 2.95 6.37
C TRP A 148 7.31 2.64 7.77
N ALA A 149 6.22 1.91 7.90
CA ALA A 149 5.66 1.51 9.19
C ALA A 149 5.30 0.02 9.18
N VAL A 150 5.56 -0.64 10.28
CA VAL A 150 5.32 -2.07 10.45
C VAL A 150 4.16 -2.28 11.41
N PHE A 151 3.24 -3.15 11.01
CA PHE A 151 2.08 -3.56 11.80
C PHE A 151 2.10 -5.07 11.98
N ALA A 152 1.57 -5.55 13.09
CA ALA A 152 1.26 -6.95 13.31
C ALA A 152 -0.25 -7.08 13.56
N LYS A 153 -0.82 -8.21 13.16
CA LYS A 153 -2.19 -8.56 13.50
C LYS A 153 -2.21 -9.06 14.94
N GLY A 154 -2.47 -8.15 15.87
CA GLY A 154 -2.54 -8.47 17.30
C GLY A 154 -3.89 -9.05 17.71
N LYS A 155 -3.92 -9.81 18.79
CA LYS A 155 -5.16 -10.14 19.49
C LYS A 155 -5.66 -8.88 20.20
N GLY A 156 -6.62 -8.18 19.56
CA GLY A 156 -7.42 -7.14 20.19
C GLY A 156 -6.63 -5.92 20.63
N ASP A 157 -6.49 -4.94 19.77
CA ASP A 157 -6.19 -3.56 20.16
C ASP A 157 -7.39 -2.93 20.88
N SER A 158 -7.66 -3.42 22.09
CA SER A 158 -8.55 -2.80 23.03
C SER A 158 -7.73 -2.14 24.14
N ASP A 159 -6.83 -1.23 23.79
CA ASP A 159 -6.14 -0.45 24.79
C ASP A 159 -6.04 1.02 24.36
N ASP A 160 -6.87 1.83 25.01
CA ASP A 160 -6.93 3.30 24.91
C ASP A 160 -5.72 4.00 25.57
N ARG A 161 -4.54 3.37 25.58
CA ARG A 161 -3.35 3.97 26.16
C ARG A 161 -2.47 4.63 25.11
N LEU A 162 -2.78 5.88 24.82
CA LEU A 162 -1.84 6.97 24.50
C LEU A 162 -2.41 8.27 25.08
#